data_efc2fd8a60083b6e68cfa2eeca22fdae
#
_entry.id   efc2fd8a60083b6e68cfa2eeca22fdae
#
_cell.length_a   1.000
_cell.length_b   1.000
_cell.length_c   1.000
_cell.angle_alpha   90.00
_cell.angle_beta   90.00
_cell.angle_gamma   90.00
#
_symmetry.space_group_name_H-M   'P 1'
#
loop_
_entity.id
_entity.type
_entity.pdbx_description
1 polymer ?
#
loop_
_entity_poly.entity_id
_entity_poly.type
_entity_poly.pdbx_seq_one_letter_code
_entity_poly.pdbx_strand_id
1 'polypeptide(L)'
;VQNALAALAVAGEYGISMEMAAEPLCRFEGFKGRQQIVHLNGVTVIDDSYNASPVSMKAGIEVLGSLPCEGKRIAVLADMKELGPDTVKFHQEVGAFLKEHPADQVVLYGELAKEIGAGLKAAGGDIPLTEVKSLEELEQWLDDHVAFGDCLLFKGSNSMGLSKAVAYMKEK
;
A
#
# COMPACT_ATOMS: atom_id res chain seq x y z
N VAL A 1 12.05 -6.35 8.29
CA VAL A 1 13.43 -6.67 8.70
C VAL A 1 13.67 -6.28 10.16
N GLN A 2 13.47 -5.02 10.58
CA GLN A 2 13.75 -4.55 11.95
C GLN A 2 13.04 -5.36 13.05
N ASN A 3 11.75 -5.64 12.89
CA ASN A 3 10.99 -6.45 13.86
C ASN A 3 11.51 -7.88 13.96
N ALA A 4 11.94 -8.48 12.84
CA ALA A 4 12.54 -9.80 12.85
C ALA A 4 13.89 -9.79 13.57
N LEU A 5 14.72 -8.77 13.36
CA LEU A 5 16.00 -8.59 14.09
C LEU A 5 15.77 -8.43 15.59
N ALA A 6 14.75 -7.67 15.99
CA ALA A 6 14.39 -7.51 17.40
C ALA A 6 13.96 -8.85 18.02
N ALA A 7 13.14 -9.63 17.30
CA ALA A 7 12.70 -10.95 17.75
C ALA A 7 13.89 -11.91 17.90
N LEU A 8 14.82 -11.92 16.96
CA LEU A 8 16.05 -12.72 17.01
C LEU A 8 16.96 -12.32 18.20
N ALA A 9 17.10 -11.02 18.44
CA ALA A 9 17.88 -10.52 19.57
C ALA A 9 17.30 -10.98 20.90
N VAL A 10 15.97 -10.86 21.08
CA VAL A 10 15.28 -11.35 22.27
C VAL A 10 15.43 -12.88 22.42
N ALA A 11 15.27 -13.65 21.34
CA ALA A 11 15.44 -15.09 21.35
C ALA A 11 16.85 -15.48 21.84
N GLY A 12 17.88 -14.77 21.40
CA GLY A 12 19.27 -14.97 21.84
C GLY A 12 19.46 -14.77 23.33
N GLU A 13 18.83 -13.76 23.95
CA GLU A 13 18.85 -13.52 25.39
C GLU A 13 18.21 -14.67 26.19
N TYR A 14 17.26 -15.40 25.60
CA TYR A 14 16.67 -16.61 26.18
C TYR A 14 17.41 -17.91 25.83
N GLY A 15 18.60 -17.81 25.20
CA GLY A 15 19.43 -18.97 24.87
C GLY A 15 18.91 -19.79 23.67
N ILE A 16 18.01 -19.22 22.85
CA ILE A 16 17.54 -19.86 21.62
C ILE A 16 18.57 -19.60 20.52
N SER A 17 19.00 -20.65 19.81
CA SER A 17 19.96 -20.47 18.73
C SER A 17 19.34 -19.70 17.56
N MET A 18 20.20 -19.05 16.76
CA MET A 18 19.77 -18.26 15.60
C MET A 18 18.99 -19.13 14.59
N GLU A 19 19.43 -20.37 14.37
CA GLU A 19 18.80 -21.31 13.47
C GLU A 19 17.38 -21.67 13.93
N MET A 20 17.22 -21.95 15.24
CA MET A 20 15.92 -22.25 15.83
C MET A 20 14.97 -21.05 15.82
N ALA A 21 15.49 -19.84 15.98
CA ALA A 21 14.70 -18.62 15.96
C ALA A 21 14.34 -18.15 14.53
N ALA A 22 15.18 -18.45 13.54
CA ALA A 22 14.95 -18.06 12.14
C ALA A 22 13.83 -18.90 11.49
N GLU A 23 13.72 -20.18 11.84
CA GLU A 23 12.74 -21.08 11.20
C GLU A 23 11.28 -20.58 11.33
N PRO A 24 10.75 -20.20 12.51
CA PRO A 24 9.42 -19.61 12.63
C PRO A 24 9.26 -18.29 11.87
N LEU A 25 10.32 -17.48 11.78
CA LEU A 25 10.29 -16.22 11.02
C LEU A 25 10.13 -16.46 9.51
N CYS A 26 10.74 -17.54 8.98
CA CYS A 26 10.60 -17.91 7.57
C CYS A 26 9.17 -18.38 7.23
N ARG A 27 8.42 -18.86 8.21
CA ARG A 27 7.01 -19.29 8.04
C ARG A 27 6.01 -18.17 8.32
N PHE A 28 6.48 -17.00 8.71
CA PHE A 28 5.61 -15.88 9.05
C PHE A 28 5.02 -15.27 7.79
N GLU A 29 3.74 -15.50 7.56
CA GLU A 29 2.99 -15.00 6.39
C GLU A 29 2.52 -13.55 6.52
N GLY A 30 2.88 -12.85 7.60
CA GLY A 30 2.44 -11.49 7.89
C GLY A 30 1.04 -11.45 8.52
N PHE A 31 0.51 -10.22 8.64
CA PHE A 31 -0.85 -10.00 9.11
C PHE A 31 -1.70 -9.46 7.96
N LYS A 32 -2.95 -9.92 7.87
CA LYS A 32 -3.93 -9.43 6.91
C LYS A 32 -4.01 -7.90 6.96
N GLY A 33 -3.93 -7.27 5.78
CA GLY A 33 -4.00 -5.82 5.66
C GLY A 33 -2.73 -5.05 6.11
N ARG A 34 -1.61 -5.74 6.38
CA ARG A 34 -0.33 -5.12 6.78
C ARG A 34 0.80 -5.59 5.87
N GLN A 35 0.92 -4.92 4.71
CA GLN A 35 1.89 -5.24 3.65
C GLN A 35 1.89 -6.72 3.26
N GLN A 36 0.73 -7.37 3.29
CA GLN A 36 0.58 -8.75 2.86
C GLN A 36 0.63 -8.81 1.33
N ILE A 37 1.59 -9.57 0.78
CA ILE A 37 1.69 -9.78 -0.66
C ILE A 37 0.85 -11.00 -1.03
N VAL A 38 -0.06 -10.82 -1.98
CA VAL A 38 -0.96 -11.87 -2.49
C VAL A 38 -0.87 -11.91 -4.00
N HIS A 39 -0.80 -13.10 -4.58
CA HIS A 39 -0.83 -13.29 -6.03
C HIS A 39 -2.22 -13.80 -6.45
N LEU A 40 -2.90 -13.02 -7.28
CA LEU A 40 -4.28 -13.25 -7.70
C LEU A 40 -4.36 -13.26 -9.24
N ASN A 41 -4.55 -14.42 -9.85
CA ASN A 41 -4.77 -14.54 -11.29
C ASN A 41 -3.73 -13.78 -12.16
N GLY A 42 -2.46 -13.82 -11.74
CA GLY A 42 -1.36 -13.14 -12.44
C GLY A 42 -1.18 -11.68 -12.08
N VAL A 43 -1.91 -11.17 -11.10
CA VAL A 43 -1.75 -9.83 -10.51
C VAL A 43 -1.10 -9.97 -9.14
N THR A 44 -0.14 -9.10 -8.83
CA THR A 44 0.46 -9.01 -7.48
C THR A 44 -0.21 -7.90 -6.69
N VAL A 45 -0.79 -8.23 -5.54
CA VAL A 45 -1.47 -7.28 -4.66
C VAL A 45 -0.72 -7.14 -3.34
N ILE A 46 -0.39 -5.91 -2.97
CA ILE A 46 0.10 -5.52 -1.65
C ILE A 46 -1.11 -5.04 -0.85
N ASP A 47 -1.64 -5.90 0.03
CA ASP A 47 -2.70 -5.53 0.97
C ASP A 47 -2.10 -4.84 2.19
N ASP A 48 -2.13 -3.51 2.21
CA ASP A 48 -1.74 -2.65 3.34
C ASP A 48 -2.92 -1.76 3.78
N SER A 49 -4.12 -2.35 3.72
CA SER A 49 -5.41 -1.68 3.90
C SER A 49 -5.84 -1.50 5.35
N TYR A 50 -5.07 -2.01 6.33
CA TYR A 50 -5.46 -1.98 7.73
C TYR A 50 -5.40 -0.56 8.33
N ASN A 51 -4.37 0.22 8.01
CA ASN A 51 -4.23 1.59 8.49
C ASN A 51 -3.25 2.40 7.63
N ALA A 52 -3.31 3.74 7.75
CA ALA A 52 -2.42 4.63 7.01
C ALA A 52 -1.93 5.79 7.89
N SER A 53 -0.66 6.11 7.72
CA SER A 53 0.00 7.32 8.21
C SER A 53 0.97 7.82 7.13
N PRO A 54 1.42 9.09 7.17
CA PRO A 54 2.34 9.60 6.14
C PRO A 54 3.58 8.73 5.93
N VAL A 55 4.18 8.27 7.01
CA VAL A 55 5.36 7.39 6.97
C VAL A 55 5.02 6.04 6.35
N SER A 56 3.91 5.43 6.76
CA SER A 56 3.52 4.12 6.24
C SER A 56 3.02 4.17 4.80
N MET A 57 2.44 5.28 4.34
CA MET A 57 2.09 5.50 2.94
C MET A 57 3.33 5.49 2.06
N LYS A 58 4.34 6.27 2.43
CA LYS A 58 5.65 6.33 1.74
C LYS A 58 6.31 4.95 1.69
N ALA A 59 6.35 4.24 2.81
CA ALA A 59 6.90 2.88 2.87
C ALA A 59 6.14 1.88 1.96
N GLY A 60 4.81 1.96 1.90
CA GLY A 60 4.01 1.14 0.98
C GLY A 60 4.33 1.41 -0.50
N ILE A 61 4.49 2.68 -0.86
CA ILE A 61 4.88 3.12 -2.21
C ILE A 61 6.28 2.59 -2.57
N GLU A 62 7.24 2.65 -1.64
CA GLU A 62 8.58 2.07 -1.83
C GLU A 62 8.50 0.56 -2.06
N VAL A 63 7.68 -0.16 -1.29
CA VAL A 63 7.49 -1.61 -1.47
C VAL A 63 6.91 -1.88 -2.86
N LEU A 64 5.88 -1.14 -3.30
CA LEU A 64 5.33 -1.27 -4.66
C LEU A 64 6.42 -1.10 -5.72
N GLY A 65 7.27 -0.08 -5.56
CA GLY A 65 8.38 0.19 -6.49
C GLY A 65 9.45 -0.89 -6.52
N SER A 66 9.65 -1.59 -5.40
CA SER A 66 10.71 -2.59 -5.25
C SER A 66 10.34 -3.98 -5.76
N LEU A 67 9.04 -4.27 -5.92
CA LEU A 67 8.60 -5.59 -6.40
C LEU A 67 8.87 -5.77 -7.89
N PRO A 68 9.21 -6.99 -8.33
CA PRO A 68 9.17 -7.34 -9.74
C PRO A 68 7.75 -7.12 -10.29
N CYS A 69 7.64 -6.42 -11.41
CA CYS A 69 6.36 -6.08 -12.03
C CYS A 69 6.53 -6.13 -13.55
N GLU A 70 5.76 -6.98 -14.21
CA GLU A 70 5.77 -7.11 -15.67
C GLU A 70 4.82 -6.12 -16.36
N GLY A 71 3.74 -5.74 -15.65
CA GLY A 71 2.76 -4.77 -16.08
C GLY A 71 2.94 -3.41 -15.42
N LYS A 72 1.84 -2.80 -15.02
CA LYS A 72 1.80 -1.46 -14.37
C LYS A 72 1.90 -1.57 -12.85
N ARG A 73 2.55 -0.59 -12.24
CA ARG A 73 2.49 -0.33 -10.80
C ARG A 73 1.37 0.65 -10.50
N ILE A 74 0.35 0.17 -9.80
CA ILE A 74 -0.87 0.93 -9.51
C ILE A 74 -0.95 1.16 -8.00
N ALA A 75 -0.98 2.42 -7.57
CA ALA A 75 -1.16 2.77 -6.17
C ALA A 75 -2.62 3.20 -5.91
N VAL A 76 -3.38 2.37 -5.19
CA VAL A 76 -4.72 2.69 -4.70
C VAL A 76 -4.59 3.26 -3.29
N LEU A 77 -4.70 4.58 -3.19
CA LEU A 77 -4.46 5.34 -1.97
C LEU A 77 -5.75 6.00 -1.47
N ALA A 78 -6.09 5.75 -0.21
CA ALA A 78 -7.26 6.37 0.41
C ALA A 78 -6.86 7.34 1.53
N ASP A 79 -7.88 8.00 2.10
CA ASP A 79 -7.68 8.97 3.17
C ASP A 79 -6.86 8.43 4.34
N MET A 80 -5.97 9.25 4.84
CA MET A 80 -5.35 9.08 6.16
C MET A 80 -6.17 9.86 7.19
N LYS A 81 -6.76 9.15 8.14
CA LYS A 81 -7.54 9.75 9.23
C LYS A 81 -6.67 10.02 10.46
N GLU A 82 -7.20 10.78 11.41
CA GLU A 82 -6.59 11.02 12.73
C GLU A 82 -5.23 11.75 12.70
N LEU A 83 -4.98 12.56 11.67
CA LEU A 83 -3.72 13.31 11.51
C LEU A 83 -3.77 14.72 12.12
N GLY A 84 -4.93 15.13 12.69
CA GLY A 84 -5.09 16.46 13.29
C GLY A 84 -5.05 17.60 12.27
N PRO A 85 -4.59 18.82 12.67
CA PRO A 85 -4.67 20.02 11.85
C PRO A 85 -3.81 19.98 10.57
N ASP A 86 -2.77 19.19 10.54
CA ASP A 86 -1.85 19.09 9.40
C ASP A 86 -2.28 18.05 8.35
N THR A 87 -3.51 17.54 8.44
CA THR A 87 -4.04 16.48 7.58
C THR A 87 -3.80 16.75 6.08
N VAL A 88 -4.15 17.93 5.60
CA VAL A 88 -3.96 18.32 4.18
C VAL A 88 -2.47 18.27 3.80
N LYS A 89 -1.62 18.90 4.61
CA LYS A 89 -0.17 18.92 4.40
C LYS A 89 0.42 17.51 4.30
N PHE A 90 0.03 16.61 5.18
CA PHE A 90 0.53 15.24 5.17
C PHE A 90 0.11 14.44 3.92
N HIS A 91 -1.11 14.67 3.42
CA HIS A 91 -1.53 14.07 2.15
C HIS A 91 -0.71 14.64 0.98
N GLN A 92 -0.49 15.96 0.94
CA GLN A 92 0.34 16.60 -0.09
C GLN A 92 1.79 16.13 -0.04
N GLU A 93 2.36 15.88 1.14
CA GLU A 93 3.70 15.30 1.28
C GLU A 93 3.81 13.88 0.69
N VAL A 94 2.76 13.05 0.81
CA VAL A 94 2.69 11.75 0.14
C VAL A 94 2.64 11.93 -1.38
N GLY A 95 1.88 12.90 -1.86
CA GLY A 95 1.82 13.24 -3.27
C GLY A 95 3.18 13.68 -3.84
N ALA A 96 3.87 14.56 -3.14
CA ALA A 96 5.22 14.99 -3.54
C ALA A 96 6.22 13.81 -3.56
N PHE A 97 6.07 12.86 -2.63
CA PHE A 97 6.88 11.65 -2.57
C PHE A 97 6.68 10.72 -3.78
N LEU A 98 5.46 10.60 -4.30
CA LEU A 98 5.16 9.81 -5.49
C LEU A 98 5.96 10.22 -6.72
N LYS A 99 6.32 11.50 -6.86
CA LYS A 99 7.11 11.99 -8.00
C LYS A 99 8.44 11.24 -8.18
N GLU A 100 9.09 10.88 -7.07
CA GLU A 100 10.42 10.24 -7.06
C GLU A 100 10.32 8.69 -7.07
N HIS A 101 9.10 8.14 -7.07
CA HIS A 101 8.88 6.72 -6.88
C HIS A 101 8.06 6.11 -8.02
N PRO A 102 8.46 4.92 -8.51
CA PRO A 102 7.83 4.33 -9.68
C PRO A 102 6.39 3.86 -9.37
N ALA A 103 5.42 4.65 -9.83
CA ALA A 103 4.02 4.26 -9.97
C ALA A 103 3.58 4.72 -11.37
N ASP A 104 2.92 3.81 -12.10
CA ASP A 104 2.44 4.10 -13.46
C ASP A 104 1.04 4.73 -13.43
N GLN A 105 0.32 4.51 -12.33
CA GLN A 105 -1.01 5.08 -12.09
C GLN A 105 -1.32 5.19 -10.60
N VAL A 106 -2.07 6.21 -10.21
CA VAL A 106 -2.57 6.39 -8.85
C VAL A 106 -4.08 6.53 -8.88
N VAL A 107 -4.76 5.72 -8.06
CA VAL A 107 -6.19 5.82 -7.80
C VAL A 107 -6.40 6.39 -6.41
N LEU A 108 -7.12 7.49 -6.33
CA LEU A 108 -7.37 8.24 -5.11
C LEU A 108 -8.81 8.00 -4.64
N TYR A 109 -8.97 7.44 -3.44
CA TYR A 109 -10.26 7.15 -2.85
C TYR A 109 -10.51 7.93 -1.57
N GLY A 110 -11.44 8.86 -1.62
CA GLY A 110 -11.85 9.72 -0.50
C GLY A 110 -11.58 11.20 -0.73
N GLU A 111 -12.12 12.02 0.16
CA GLU A 111 -12.05 13.49 0.01
C GLU A 111 -10.65 14.04 0.31
N LEU A 112 -9.94 13.46 1.27
CA LEU A 112 -8.59 13.89 1.65
C LEU A 112 -7.53 13.31 0.71
N ALA A 113 -7.79 12.14 0.13
CA ALA A 113 -6.88 11.51 -0.84
C ALA A 113 -6.64 12.40 -2.08
N LYS A 114 -7.57 13.30 -2.43
CA LYS A 114 -7.39 14.30 -3.51
C LYS A 114 -6.18 15.20 -3.28
N GLU A 115 -5.85 15.46 -2.01
CA GLU A 115 -4.69 16.26 -1.64
C GLU A 115 -3.35 15.56 -1.98
N ILE A 116 -3.35 14.23 -2.07
CA ILE A 116 -2.20 13.49 -2.60
C ILE A 116 -1.99 13.89 -4.07
N GLY A 117 -3.05 13.93 -4.85
CA GLY A 117 -3.00 14.39 -6.25
C GLY A 117 -2.55 15.85 -6.38
N ALA A 118 -3.03 16.73 -5.50
CA ALA A 118 -2.60 18.13 -5.45
C ALA A 118 -1.10 18.24 -5.13
N GLY A 119 -0.60 17.47 -4.16
CA GLY A 119 0.82 17.43 -3.79
C GLY A 119 1.72 16.91 -4.91
N LEU A 120 1.30 15.86 -5.64
CA LEU A 120 2.02 15.35 -6.80
C LEU A 120 2.14 16.41 -7.88
N LYS A 121 1.04 17.09 -8.24
CA LYS A 121 1.03 18.17 -9.24
C LYS A 121 1.89 19.36 -8.81
N ALA A 122 1.80 19.78 -7.56
CA ALA A 122 2.60 20.87 -7.01
C ALA A 122 4.10 20.56 -7.04
N ALA A 123 4.49 19.30 -6.88
CA ALA A 123 5.86 18.83 -7.02
C ALA A 123 6.32 18.69 -8.48
N GLY A 124 5.43 18.89 -9.47
CA GLY A 124 5.72 18.73 -10.89
C GLY A 124 5.73 17.28 -11.36
N GLY A 125 5.01 16.40 -10.67
CA GLY A 125 4.78 15.02 -11.13
C GLY A 125 3.61 14.97 -12.12
N ASP A 126 3.65 14.00 -13.04
CA ASP A 126 2.68 13.81 -14.13
C ASP A 126 2.08 12.40 -14.18
N ILE A 127 2.20 11.64 -13.08
CA ILE A 127 1.61 10.31 -12.98
C ILE A 127 0.08 10.42 -13.19
N PRO A 128 -0.53 9.59 -14.04
CA PRO A 128 -1.97 9.54 -14.25
C PRO A 128 -2.73 9.33 -12.94
N LEU A 129 -3.69 10.21 -12.66
CA LEU A 129 -4.52 10.18 -11.46
C LEU A 129 -5.97 9.86 -11.82
N THR A 130 -6.59 8.97 -11.06
CA THR A 130 -8.03 8.73 -11.09
C THR A 130 -8.61 8.95 -9.70
N GLU A 131 -9.67 9.74 -9.58
CA GLU A 131 -10.41 9.92 -8.34
C GLU A 131 -11.67 9.08 -8.37
N VAL A 132 -11.90 8.30 -7.31
CA VAL A 132 -13.12 7.50 -7.12
C VAL A 132 -13.79 7.89 -5.82
N LYS A 133 -15.13 7.85 -5.79
CA LYS A 133 -15.94 8.35 -4.68
C LYS A 133 -16.52 7.23 -3.81
N SER A 134 -16.56 6.01 -4.33
CA SER A 134 -17.11 4.87 -3.62
C SER A 134 -16.28 3.61 -3.88
N LEU A 135 -16.52 2.56 -3.07
CA LEU A 135 -15.90 1.26 -3.29
C LEU A 135 -16.40 0.63 -4.59
N GLU A 136 -17.67 0.83 -4.95
CA GLU A 136 -18.25 0.34 -6.18
C GLU A 136 -17.58 0.97 -7.42
N GLU A 137 -17.31 2.28 -7.39
CA GLU A 137 -16.53 2.95 -8.43
C GLU A 137 -15.09 2.42 -8.51
N LEU A 138 -14.48 2.13 -7.35
CA LEU A 138 -13.14 1.54 -7.29
C LEU A 138 -13.15 0.12 -7.90
N GLU A 139 -14.11 -0.72 -7.53
CA GLU A 139 -14.24 -2.08 -8.03
C GLU A 139 -14.45 -2.09 -9.56
N GLN A 140 -15.32 -1.20 -10.08
CA GLN A 140 -15.51 -1.05 -11.52
C GLN A 140 -14.22 -0.57 -12.20
N TRP A 141 -13.50 0.39 -11.59
CA TRP A 141 -12.23 0.85 -12.14
C TRP A 141 -11.20 -0.28 -12.21
N LEU A 142 -11.11 -1.11 -11.15
CA LEU A 142 -10.22 -2.27 -11.12
C LEU A 142 -10.53 -3.25 -12.24
N ASP A 143 -11.83 -3.50 -12.52
CA ASP A 143 -12.27 -4.38 -13.60
C ASP A 143 -11.85 -3.90 -14.99
N ASP A 144 -11.94 -2.60 -15.20
CA ASP A 144 -11.71 -1.99 -16.50
C ASP A 144 -10.21 -1.76 -16.81
N HIS A 145 -9.34 -1.72 -15.78
CA HIS A 145 -7.97 -1.22 -15.96
C HIS A 145 -6.88 -2.16 -15.49
N VAL A 146 -7.17 -3.11 -14.60
CA VAL A 146 -6.16 -4.04 -14.09
C VAL A 146 -5.98 -5.21 -15.04
N ALA A 147 -4.73 -5.52 -15.36
CA ALA A 147 -4.37 -6.57 -16.29
C ALA A 147 -3.36 -7.56 -15.67
N PHE A 148 -3.19 -8.69 -16.35
CA PHE A 148 -2.16 -9.66 -16.00
C PHE A 148 -0.76 -9.01 -15.97
N GLY A 149 0.01 -9.31 -14.94
CA GLY A 149 1.35 -8.74 -14.72
C GLY A 149 1.38 -7.49 -13.87
N ASP A 150 0.22 -6.87 -13.57
CA ASP A 150 0.17 -5.65 -12.78
C ASP A 150 0.49 -5.89 -11.30
N CYS A 151 1.04 -4.86 -10.67
CA CYS A 151 1.31 -4.80 -9.24
C CYS A 151 0.47 -3.68 -8.61
N LEU A 152 -0.35 -4.01 -7.61
CA LEU A 152 -1.23 -3.08 -6.93
C LEU A 152 -0.86 -2.91 -5.46
N LEU A 153 -0.89 -1.67 -4.96
CA LEU A 153 -0.87 -1.35 -3.54
C LEU A 153 -2.25 -0.84 -3.13
N PHE A 154 -2.84 -1.43 -2.09
CA PHE A 154 -4.03 -0.90 -1.43
C PHE A 154 -3.67 -0.35 -0.06
N LYS A 155 -3.78 0.98 0.12
CA LYS A 155 -3.41 1.63 1.38
C LYS A 155 -4.29 2.81 1.73
N GLY A 156 -4.83 2.80 2.96
CA GLY A 156 -5.68 3.83 3.52
C GLY A 156 -6.00 3.55 4.99
N SER A 157 -6.67 4.48 5.64
CA SER A 157 -7.20 4.23 6.98
C SER A 157 -8.26 3.14 6.98
N ASN A 158 -8.36 2.39 8.06
CA ASN A 158 -9.26 1.23 8.18
C ASN A 158 -10.72 1.57 7.84
N SER A 159 -11.18 2.74 8.30
CA SER A 159 -12.54 3.24 8.04
C SER A 159 -12.87 3.45 6.56
N MET A 160 -11.88 3.51 5.68
CA MET A 160 -12.07 3.63 4.23
C MET A 160 -12.49 2.30 3.58
N GLY A 161 -12.31 1.17 4.27
CA GLY A 161 -12.82 -0.12 3.83
C GLY A 161 -12.10 -0.74 2.63
N LEU A 162 -10.86 -0.32 2.31
CA LEU A 162 -10.10 -0.86 1.17
C LEU A 162 -9.89 -2.37 1.24
N SER A 163 -9.95 -2.98 2.43
CA SER A 163 -9.93 -4.44 2.59
C SER A 163 -11.07 -5.14 1.85
N LYS A 164 -12.20 -4.45 1.59
CA LYS A 164 -13.31 -4.99 0.77
C LYS A 164 -12.92 -5.04 -0.71
N ALA A 165 -12.26 -4.01 -1.23
CA ALA A 165 -11.76 -4.01 -2.60
C ALA A 165 -10.70 -5.11 -2.81
N VAL A 166 -9.82 -5.35 -1.81
CA VAL A 166 -8.89 -6.49 -1.85
C VAL A 166 -9.63 -7.82 -1.83
N ALA A 167 -10.70 -7.96 -1.02
CA ALA A 167 -11.52 -9.16 -0.99
C ALA A 167 -12.22 -9.40 -2.34
N TYR A 168 -12.78 -8.35 -2.92
CA TYR A 168 -13.39 -8.38 -4.25
C TYR A 168 -12.44 -8.94 -5.32
N MET A 169 -11.18 -8.50 -5.33
CA MET A 169 -10.18 -9.04 -6.25
C MET A 169 -9.84 -10.52 -6.02
N LYS A 170 -10.02 -11.04 -4.78
CA LYS A 170 -9.79 -12.45 -4.47
C LYS A 170 -10.90 -13.37 -4.94
N GLU A 171 -12.10 -12.84 -5.17
CA GLU A 171 -13.29 -13.60 -5.58
C GLU A 171 -13.39 -13.75 -7.11
N LYS A 172 -12.54 -13.06 -7.86
CA LYS A 172 -12.44 -13.11 -9.33
C LYS A 172 -11.34 -14.08 -9.79
#